data_f526835beeaad38977d3dd466a4c3e72
#
_entry.id   f526835beeaad38977d3dd466a4c3e72
#
_cell.length_a   1.000
_cell.length_b   1.000
_cell.length_c   1.000
_cell.angle_alpha   90.00
_cell.angle_beta   90.00
_cell.angle_gamma   90.00
#
_symmetry.space_group_name_H-M   'P 1'
#
loop_
_entity.id
_entity.type
_entity.pdbx_description
1 polymer ?
#
loop_
_entity_poly.entity_id
_entity_poly.type
_entity_poly.pdbx_seq_one_letter_code
_entity_poly.pdbx_strand_id
1 'polypeptide(L)'
;MGNRQAKDELYDALASVAKALGNGRRAELVDVLAQGERSVEELAGEIGQSMANTSQHLQFLLRAGLVRTRRDGARVFYSLASDAVGALWRAMREVAGAHVARIDELATAYLGDRSRLATISREELLERMRAGEVVVLDVRPRAEYAAGHLPDAVNVPPDELAARLADLPAGQPVVAYCRGPLCAYADTAVRALTGQGRPALRLVDGLPEWAAAGLPVVRASA
;
A
#
# COMPACT_ATOMS: atom_id res chain seq x y z
N MET A 1 42.48 15.60 -7.00
CA MET A 1 41.91 14.22 -7.02
C MET A 1 41.23 13.98 -5.67
N GLY A 2 39.94 13.57 -5.67
CA GLY A 2 39.25 13.24 -4.42
C GLY A 2 39.87 12.00 -3.73
N ASN A 3 39.75 11.93 -2.41
CA ASN A 3 40.22 10.79 -1.64
C ASN A 3 39.42 9.54 -2.04
N ARG A 4 40.07 8.54 -2.64
CA ARG A 4 39.44 7.30 -3.14
C ARG A 4 38.75 6.54 -2.01
N GLN A 5 39.40 6.41 -0.86
CA GLN A 5 38.85 5.72 0.31
C GLN A 5 37.55 6.38 0.77
N ALA A 6 37.52 7.70 0.91
CA ALA A 6 36.31 8.43 1.30
C ALA A 6 35.16 8.25 0.29
N LYS A 7 35.50 8.13 -1.02
CA LYS A 7 34.50 7.82 -2.05
C LYS A 7 33.92 6.42 -1.88
N ASP A 8 34.75 5.42 -1.62
CA ASP A 8 34.33 4.05 -1.42
C ASP A 8 33.41 3.94 -0.18
N GLU A 9 33.80 4.54 0.94
CA GLU A 9 33.00 4.61 2.16
C GLU A 9 31.63 5.30 1.91
N LEU A 10 31.60 6.39 1.14
CA LEU A 10 30.36 7.07 0.76
C LEU A 10 29.43 6.16 -0.06
N TYR A 11 29.95 5.46 -1.06
CA TYR A 11 29.14 4.57 -1.89
C TYR A 11 28.65 3.34 -1.10
N ASP A 12 29.44 2.81 -0.18
CA ASP A 12 29.03 1.74 0.71
C ASP A 12 27.89 2.18 1.65
N ALA A 13 27.98 3.40 2.17
CA ALA A 13 26.90 3.99 2.96
C ALA A 13 25.60 4.16 2.16
N LEU A 14 25.66 4.67 0.92
CA LEU A 14 24.51 4.77 0.03
C LEU A 14 23.94 3.37 -0.29
N ALA A 15 24.79 2.40 -0.60
CA ALA A 15 24.38 1.04 -0.91
C ALA A 15 23.72 0.32 0.28
N SER A 16 24.00 0.74 1.53
CA SER A 16 23.39 0.17 2.72
C SER A 16 21.86 0.30 2.74
N VAL A 17 21.32 1.35 2.14
CA VAL A 17 19.87 1.57 1.97
C VAL A 17 19.26 0.48 1.09
N ALA A 18 19.85 0.22 -0.08
CA ALA A 18 19.41 -0.83 -0.99
C ALA A 18 19.56 -2.22 -0.35
N LYS A 19 20.66 -2.46 0.38
CA LYS A 19 20.89 -3.70 1.15
C LYS A 19 19.80 -3.92 2.23
N ALA A 20 19.31 -2.85 2.84
CA ALA A 20 18.23 -2.96 3.82
C ALA A 20 16.93 -3.43 3.16
N LEU A 21 16.61 -3.02 1.94
CA LEU A 21 15.45 -3.48 1.17
C LEU A 21 15.67 -4.82 0.43
N GLY A 22 16.90 -5.28 0.30
CA GLY A 22 17.27 -6.53 -0.39
C GLY A 22 16.82 -7.82 0.34
N ASN A 23 15.62 -7.81 0.93
CA ASN A 23 14.97 -8.96 1.57
C ASN A 23 13.45 -8.81 1.45
N GLY A 24 12.76 -9.84 0.95
CA GLY A 24 11.32 -9.78 0.67
C GLY A 24 10.47 -9.37 1.88
N ARG A 25 10.77 -9.89 3.08
CA ARG A 25 10.00 -9.52 4.29
C ARG A 25 10.19 -8.07 4.71
N ARG A 26 11.40 -7.52 4.51
CA ARG A 26 11.63 -6.10 4.78
C ARG A 26 10.97 -5.20 3.75
N ALA A 27 10.97 -5.61 2.48
CA ALA A 27 10.24 -4.93 1.42
C ALA A 27 8.72 -4.92 1.69
N GLU A 28 8.16 -6.06 2.08
CA GLU A 28 6.75 -6.19 2.48
C GLU A 28 6.40 -5.31 3.69
N LEU A 29 7.25 -5.25 4.72
CA LEU A 29 7.07 -4.34 5.84
C LEU A 29 7.05 -2.87 5.42
N VAL A 30 7.90 -2.47 4.49
CA VAL A 30 7.90 -1.09 3.95
C VAL A 30 6.62 -0.82 3.17
N ASP A 31 6.10 -1.77 2.40
CA ASP A 31 4.84 -1.65 1.66
C ASP A 31 3.64 -1.46 2.62
N VAL A 32 3.59 -2.25 3.70
CA VAL A 32 2.55 -2.11 4.74
C VAL A 32 2.69 -0.77 5.47
N LEU A 33 3.89 -0.38 5.86
CA LEU A 33 4.14 0.90 6.55
C LEU A 33 3.91 2.14 5.67
N ALA A 34 3.89 1.99 4.36
CA ALA A 34 3.47 3.06 3.44
C ALA A 34 1.98 3.43 3.60
N GLN A 35 1.18 2.58 4.22
CA GLN A 35 -0.24 2.84 4.50
C GLN A 35 -0.46 3.58 5.84
N GLY A 36 0.55 3.61 6.70
CA GLY A 36 0.46 4.26 8.01
C GLY A 36 1.25 3.53 9.10
N GLU A 37 1.26 4.14 10.27
CA GLU A 37 1.93 3.62 11.46
C GLU A 37 1.28 2.31 11.95
N ARG A 38 2.10 1.33 12.38
CA ARG A 38 1.67 0.02 12.91
C ARG A 38 2.53 -0.44 14.08
N SER A 39 1.92 -1.19 14.99
CA SER A 39 2.63 -1.93 16.03
C SER A 39 3.35 -3.15 15.45
N VAL A 40 4.33 -3.67 16.19
CA VAL A 40 5.04 -4.92 15.81
C VAL A 40 4.07 -6.09 15.69
N GLU A 41 3.07 -6.17 16.56
CA GLU A 41 2.07 -7.24 16.58
C GLU A 41 1.21 -7.22 15.30
N GLU A 42 0.70 -6.05 14.91
CA GLU A 42 -0.06 -5.86 13.67
C GLU A 42 0.79 -6.21 12.44
N LEU A 43 2.06 -5.76 12.41
CA LEU A 43 2.99 -6.07 11.32
C LEU A 43 3.30 -7.56 11.24
N ALA A 44 3.48 -8.25 12.37
CA ALA A 44 3.73 -9.68 12.43
C ALA A 44 2.55 -10.48 11.85
N GLY A 45 1.32 -10.10 12.22
CA GLY A 45 0.10 -10.68 11.65
C GLY A 45 0.00 -10.45 10.15
N GLU A 46 0.28 -9.23 9.70
CA GLU A 46 0.15 -8.83 8.29
C GLU A 46 1.11 -9.60 7.37
N ILE A 47 2.40 -9.75 7.78
CA ILE A 47 3.40 -10.44 6.95
C ILE A 47 3.50 -11.96 7.24
N GLY A 48 2.61 -12.51 8.09
CA GLY A 48 2.58 -13.92 8.43
C GLY A 48 3.87 -14.42 9.11
N GLN A 49 4.46 -13.62 10.00
CA GLN A 49 5.69 -13.95 10.70
C GLN A 49 5.52 -13.91 12.23
N SER A 50 6.43 -14.56 12.96
CA SER A 50 6.49 -14.39 14.41
C SER A 50 6.88 -12.96 14.79
N MET A 51 6.43 -12.49 15.95
CA MET A 51 6.83 -11.19 16.49
C MET A 51 8.35 -11.03 16.61
N ALA A 52 9.06 -12.10 16.98
CA ALA A 52 10.52 -12.08 17.09
C ALA A 52 11.20 -11.83 15.74
N ASN A 53 10.79 -12.56 14.68
CA ASN A 53 11.33 -12.37 13.33
C ASN A 53 10.98 -10.99 12.78
N THR A 54 9.73 -10.55 12.95
CA THR A 54 9.28 -9.21 12.54
C THR A 54 10.08 -8.12 13.22
N SER A 55 10.30 -8.25 14.54
CA SER A 55 11.12 -7.33 15.30
C SER A 55 12.55 -7.24 14.76
N GLN A 56 13.17 -8.38 14.41
CA GLN A 56 14.52 -8.40 13.82
C GLN A 56 14.56 -7.65 12.48
N HIS A 57 13.58 -7.86 11.61
CA HIS A 57 13.48 -7.14 10.33
C HIS A 57 13.28 -5.63 10.55
N LEU A 58 12.41 -5.24 11.48
CA LEU A 58 12.17 -3.84 11.82
C LEU A 58 13.41 -3.17 12.43
N GLN A 59 14.15 -3.86 13.30
CA GLN A 59 15.41 -3.36 13.84
C GLN A 59 16.48 -3.17 12.76
N PHE A 60 16.48 -4.02 11.72
CA PHE A 60 17.38 -3.84 10.59
C PHE A 60 17.00 -2.58 9.77
N LEU A 61 15.71 -2.39 9.49
CA LEU A 61 15.21 -1.19 8.82
C LEU A 61 15.46 0.08 9.64
N LEU A 62 15.30 0.01 10.97
CA LEU A 62 15.55 1.12 11.90
C LEU A 62 17.02 1.55 11.88
N ARG A 63 17.95 0.59 11.97
CA ARG A 63 19.40 0.87 11.87
C ARG A 63 19.81 1.45 10.52
N ALA A 64 19.11 1.08 9.46
CA ALA A 64 19.32 1.64 8.11
C ALA A 64 18.64 3.01 7.93
N GLY A 65 17.92 3.53 8.93
CA GLY A 65 17.23 4.82 8.86
C GLY A 65 15.98 4.84 7.98
N LEU A 66 15.42 3.66 7.62
CA LEU A 66 14.25 3.56 6.75
C LEU A 66 12.92 3.63 7.50
N VAL A 67 12.93 3.31 8.79
CA VAL A 67 11.76 3.43 9.67
C VAL A 67 12.13 4.19 10.93
N ARG A 68 11.11 4.73 11.58
CA ARG A 68 11.19 5.37 12.89
C ARG A 68 10.22 4.70 13.85
N THR A 69 10.40 4.92 15.14
CA THR A 69 9.55 4.36 16.18
C THR A 69 8.90 5.45 17.02
N ARG A 70 7.69 5.16 17.48
CA ARG A 70 6.97 5.90 18.52
C ARG A 70 6.53 4.91 19.60
N ARG A 71 6.66 5.28 20.85
CA ARG A 71 6.15 4.49 21.97
C ARG A 71 4.81 5.06 22.44
N ASP A 72 3.90 4.13 22.79
CA ASP A 72 2.63 4.44 23.39
C ASP A 72 2.35 3.39 24.48
N GLY A 73 2.60 3.74 25.72
CA GLY A 73 2.62 2.80 26.83
C GLY A 73 3.63 1.67 26.61
N ALA A 74 3.15 0.44 26.65
CA ALA A 74 3.95 -0.77 26.41
C ALA A 74 4.14 -1.09 24.92
N ARG A 75 3.41 -0.43 24.02
CA ARG A 75 3.44 -0.70 22.58
C ARG A 75 4.49 0.15 21.89
N VAL A 76 5.14 -0.46 20.88
CA VAL A 76 6.06 0.23 19.97
C VAL A 76 5.45 0.23 18.59
N PHE A 77 5.24 1.42 18.06
CA PHE A 77 4.74 1.64 16.70
C PHE A 77 5.89 2.00 15.78
N TYR A 78 5.78 1.54 14.55
CA TYR A 78 6.73 1.82 13.48
C TYR A 78 6.04 2.60 12.37
N SER A 79 6.74 3.53 11.76
CA SER A 79 6.33 4.25 10.55
C SER A 79 7.53 4.42 9.62
N LEU A 80 7.29 4.71 8.34
CA LEU A 80 8.37 5.11 7.45
C LEU A 80 9.09 6.35 7.99
N ALA A 81 10.39 6.41 7.84
CA ALA A 81 11.19 7.55 8.28
C ALA A 81 10.84 8.84 7.51
N SER A 82 10.49 8.71 6.24
CA SER A 82 10.04 9.80 5.37
C SER A 82 9.29 9.27 4.15
N ASP A 83 8.62 10.15 3.42
CA ASP A 83 7.95 9.83 2.16
C ASP A 83 8.92 9.33 1.08
N ALA A 84 10.20 9.71 1.16
CA ALA A 84 11.25 9.24 0.27
C ALA A 84 11.46 7.72 0.34
N VAL A 85 11.24 7.08 1.50
CA VAL A 85 11.32 5.62 1.64
C VAL A 85 10.20 4.95 0.85
N GLY A 86 8.98 5.47 0.93
CA GLY A 86 7.85 5.01 0.12
C GLY A 86 8.10 5.21 -1.37
N ALA A 87 8.68 6.36 -1.76
CA ALA A 87 9.05 6.64 -3.14
C ALA A 87 10.11 5.66 -3.67
N LEU A 88 11.13 5.34 -2.88
CA LEU A 88 12.14 4.34 -3.22
C LEU A 88 11.51 2.96 -3.44
N TRP A 89 10.60 2.54 -2.55
CA TRP A 89 9.88 1.27 -2.70
C TRP A 89 9.05 1.22 -3.98
N ARG A 90 8.32 2.28 -4.31
CA ARG A 90 7.57 2.36 -5.59
C ARG A 90 8.48 2.26 -6.80
N ALA A 91 9.60 2.99 -6.80
CA ALA A 91 10.60 2.93 -7.88
C ALA A 91 11.20 1.51 -8.03
N MET A 92 11.47 0.81 -6.92
CA MET A 92 11.94 -0.58 -6.96
C MET A 92 10.90 -1.52 -7.57
N ARG A 93 9.61 -1.37 -7.24
CA ARG A 93 8.53 -2.16 -7.85
C ARG A 93 8.41 -1.89 -9.35
N GLU A 94 8.51 -0.64 -9.76
CA GLU A 94 8.46 -0.22 -11.17
C GLU A 94 9.61 -0.86 -11.96
N VAL A 95 10.84 -0.76 -11.45
CA VAL A 95 12.01 -1.39 -12.07
C VAL A 95 11.86 -2.91 -12.13
N ALA A 96 11.38 -3.53 -11.06
CA ALA A 96 11.15 -4.97 -11.05
C ALA A 96 10.09 -5.39 -12.07
N GLY A 97 8.97 -4.67 -12.16
CA GLY A 97 7.92 -4.91 -13.15
C GLY A 97 8.39 -4.78 -14.59
N ALA A 98 9.27 -3.81 -14.86
CA ALA A 98 9.79 -3.58 -16.22
C ALA A 98 10.90 -4.57 -16.65
N HIS A 99 11.68 -5.10 -15.71
CA HIS A 99 12.95 -5.78 -16.04
C HIS A 99 13.10 -7.19 -15.47
N VAL A 100 12.28 -7.61 -14.52
CA VAL A 100 12.35 -8.97 -13.94
C VAL A 100 11.31 -9.87 -14.59
N ALA A 101 11.74 -10.71 -15.52
CA ALA A 101 10.89 -11.49 -16.43
C ALA A 101 9.80 -12.34 -15.73
N ARG A 102 9.97 -12.70 -14.44
CA ARG A 102 8.99 -13.53 -13.71
C ARG A 102 8.01 -12.73 -12.85
N ILE A 103 8.11 -11.41 -12.82
CA ILE A 103 7.25 -10.60 -11.91
C ILE A 103 5.78 -10.76 -12.27
N ASP A 104 5.42 -10.73 -13.54
CA ASP A 104 4.02 -10.87 -13.98
C ASP A 104 3.46 -12.25 -13.67
N GLU A 105 4.26 -13.32 -13.89
CA GLU A 105 3.90 -14.68 -13.53
C GLU A 105 3.65 -14.82 -12.02
N LEU A 106 4.56 -14.29 -11.20
CA LEU A 106 4.46 -14.34 -9.74
C LEU A 106 3.29 -13.48 -9.23
N ALA A 107 3.07 -12.30 -9.82
CA ALA A 107 1.93 -11.45 -9.52
C ALA A 107 0.61 -12.15 -9.85
N THR A 108 0.52 -12.81 -11.00
CA THR A 108 -0.66 -13.59 -11.40
C THR A 108 -0.89 -14.80 -10.46
N ALA A 109 0.16 -15.50 -10.07
CA ALA A 109 0.06 -16.60 -9.11
C ALA A 109 -0.44 -16.14 -7.74
N TYR A 110 -0.05 -14.95 -7.30
CA TYR A 110 -0.44 -14.37 -6.01
C TYR A 110 -1.84 -13.73 -6.05
N LEU A 111 -2.13 -12.92 -7.08
CA LEU A 111 -3.34 -12.08 -7.17
C LEU A 111 -4.48 -12.77 -7.95
N GLY A 112 -4.17 -13.85 -8.64
CA GLY A 112 -5.08 -14.50 -9.58
C GLY A 112 -5.21 -13.75 -10.90
N ASP A 113 -6.06 -14.28 -11.78
CA ASP A 113 -6.35 -13.66 -13.08
C ASP A 113 -7.15 -12.36 -12.91
N ARG A 114 -6.55 -11.26 -13.36
CA ARG A 114 -7.10 -9.90 -13.36
C ARG A 114 -7.58 -9.43 -14.72
N SER A 115 -7.45 -10.25 -15.78
CA SER A 115 -7.77 -9.85 -17.16
C SER A 115 -9.22 -9.43 -17.36
N ARG A 116 -10.12 -9.91 -16.52
CA ARG A 116 -11.56 -9.57 -16.55
C ARG A 116 -11.97 -8.47 -15.58
N LEU A 117 -11.06 -7.93 -14.80
CA LEU A 117 -11.38 -6.83 -13.90
C LEU A 117 -11.38 -5.52 -14.67
N ALA A 118 -12.51 -4.83 -14.68
CA ALA A 118 -12.56 -3.47 -15.16
C ALA A 118 -11.70 -2.57 -14.27
N THR A 119 -10.86 -1.77 -14.89
CA THR A 119 -9.94 -0.88 -14.18
C THR A 119 -10.19 0.58 -14.55
N ILE A 120 -9.73 1.46 -13.70
CA ILE A 120 -9.79 2.91 -13.89
C ILE A 120 -8.44 3.52 -13.49
N SER A 121 -7.99 4.53 -14.25
CA SER A 121 -6.83 5.31 -13.90
C SER A 121 -7.14 6.31 -12.78
N ARG A 122 -6.12 6.84 -12.17
CA ARG A 122 -6.20 7.87 -11.14
C ARG A 122 -6.78 9.18 -11.68
N GLU A 123 -6.41 9.54 -12.90
CA GLU A 123 -6.88 10.74 -13.58
C GLU A 123 -8.38 10.65 -13.90
N GLU A 124 -8.81 9.53 -14.47
CA GLU A 124 -10.21 9.28 -14.76
C GLU A 124 -11.07 9.19 -13.49
N LEU A 125 -10.54 8.55 -12.43
CA LEU A 125 -11.24 8.51 -11.14
C LEU A 125 -11.45 9.92 -10.59
N LEU A 126 -10.43 10.78 -10.63
CA LEU A 126 -10.53 12.15 -10.14
C LEU A 126 -11.60 12.96 -10.88
N GLU A 127 -11.72 12.79 -12.20
CA GLU A 127 -12.76 13.43 -13.01
C GLU A 127 -14.15 12.95 -12.60
N ARG A 128 -14.36 11.65 -12.50
CA ARG A 128 -15.64 11.06 -12.08
C ARG A 128 -16.04 11.41 -10.66
N MET A 129 -15.08 11.51 -9.73
CA MET A 129 -15.33 11.99 -8.36
C MET A 129 -15.84 13.43 -8.36
N ARG A 130 -15.20 14.32 -9.14
CA ARG A 130 -15.63 15.73 -9.27
C ARG A 130 -17.02 15.87 -9.88
N ALA A 131 -17.39 14.99 -10.79
CA ALA A 131 -18.71 14.94 -11.41
C ALA A 131 -19.78 14.27 -10.52
N GLY A 132 -19.38 13.64 -9.41
CA GLY A 132 -20.29 12.88 -8.55
C GLY A 132 -20.86 11.62 -9.20
N GLU A 133 -20.12 11.00 -10.12
CA GLU A 133 -20.58 9.89 -10.98
C GLU A 133 -20.21 8.51 -10.41
N VAL A 134 -19.46 8.43 -9.33
CA VAL A 134 -18.95 7.18 -8.75
C VAL A 134 -19.03 7.17 -7.23
N VAL A 135 -19.17 5.99 -6.66
CA VAL A 135 -18.95 5.74 -5.23
C VAL A 135 -17.51 5.23 -5.07
N VAL A 136 -16.69 5.93 -4.29
CA VAL A 136 -15.33 5.50 -3.96
C VAL A 136 -15.36 4.57 -2.76
N LEU A 137 -14.82 3.38 -2.90
CA LEU A 137 -14.79 2.33 -1.87
C LEU A 137 -13.36 2.05 -1.42
N ASP A 138 -13.04 2.38 -0.17
CA ASP A 138 -11.80 1.98 0.48
C ASP A 138 -11.97 0.63 1.15
N VAL A 139 -11.28 -0.39 0.66
CA VAL A 139 -11.35 -1.75 1.21
C VAL A 139 -10.18 -2.10 2.12
N ARG A 140 -9.45 -1.10 2.60
CA ARG A 140 -8.36 -1.31 3.57
C ARG A 140 -8.88 -1.42 4.99
N PRO A 141 -8.11 -2.02 5.91
CA PRO A 141 -8.42 -2.02 7.33
C PRO A 141 -8.74 -0.61 7.87
N ARG A 142 -9.64 -0.52 8.85
CA ARG A 142 -10.09 0.76 9.43
C ARG A 142 -8.96 1.66 9.89
N ALA A 143 -7.89 1.08 10.45
CA ALA A 143 -6.74 1.84 10.91
C ALA A 143 -5.97 2.52 9.76
N GLU A 144 -5.92 1.89 8.58
CA GLU A 144 -5.32 2.48 7.39
C GLU A 144 -6.18 3.60 6.81
N TYR A 145 -7.49 3.38 6.76
CA TYR A 145 -8.44 4.41 6.37
C TYR A 145 -8.33 5.65 7.26
N ALA A 146 -8.28 5.46 8.58
CA ALA A 146 -8.14 6.55 9.54
C ALA A 146 -6.80 7.31 9.39
N ALA A 147 -5.73 6.62 9.04
CA ALA A 147 -4.42 7.23 8.80
C ALA A 147 -4.40 8.13 7.55
N GLY A 148 -5.29 7.84 6.58
CA GLY A 148 -5.50 8.65 5.37
C GLY A 148 -6.28 7.88 4.32
N HIS A 149 -7.15 8.57 3.58
CA HIS A 149 -8.01 7.99 2.55
C HIS A 149 -8.35 9.00 1.45
N LEU A 150 -8.88 8.54 0.33
CA LEU A 150 -9.37 9.41 -0.73
C LEU A 150 -10.60 10.18 -0.25
N PRO A 151 -10.81 11.44 -0.69
CA PRO A 151 -12.00 12.22 -0.36
C PRO A 151 -13.29 11.44 -0.64
N ASP A 152 -14.27 11.57 0.23
CA ASP A 152 -15.60 10.96 0.15
C ASP A 152 -15.62 9.43 0.03
N ALA A 153 -14.49 8.76 0.29
CA ALA A 153 -14.43 7.31 0.24
C ALA A 153 -15.20 6.67 1.40
N VAL A 154 -16.01 5.67 1.08
CA VAL A 154 -16.68 4.81 2.05
C VAL A 154 -15.73 3.67 2.44
N ASN A 155 -15.47 3.50 3.73
CA ASN A 155 -14.62 2.39 4.18
C ASN A 155 -15.45 1.13 4.48
N VAL A 156 -15.12 0.06 3.79
CA VAL A 156 -15.62 -1.29 4.08
C VAL A 156 -14.43 -2.24 4.14
N PRO A 157 -13.93 -2.58 5.33
CA PRO A 157 -12.80 -3.49 5.51
C PRO A 157 -13.05 -4.88 4.92
N PRO A 158 -11.98 -5.64 4.62
CA PRO A 158 -12.11 -6.94 3.94
C PRO A 158 -13.00 -7.95 4.66
N ASP A 159 -12.96 -7.97 5.99
CA ASP A 159 -13.76 -8.84 6.87
C ASP A 159 -15.26 -8.46 6.93
N GLU A 160 -15.58 -7.20 6.63
CA GLU A 160 -16.96 -6.70 6.60
C GLU A 160 -17.54 -6.69 5.17
N LEU A 161 -16.73 -6.93 4.15
CA LEU A 161 -17.09 -6.69 2.76
C LEU A 161 -18.38 -7.42 2.35
N ALA A 162 -18.48 -8.71 2.67
CA ALA A 162 -19.62 -9.54 2.27
C ALA A 162 -20.95 -9.03 2.88
N ALA A 163 -20.91 -8.50 4.10
CA ALA A 163 -22.09 -8.03 4.81
C ALA A 163 -22.51 -6.61 4.40
N ARG A 164 -21.55 -5.77 4.01
CA ARG A 164 -21.77 -4.32 3.84
C ARG A 164 -21.81 -3.82 2.40
N LEU A 165 -21.56 -4.67 1.40
CA LEU A 165 -21.67 -4.24 0.00
C LEU A 165 -23.08 -3.77 -0.38
N ALA A 166 -24.11 -4.32 0.25
CA ALA A 166 -25.49 -3.90 0.05
C ALA A 166 -25.80 -2.49 0.60
N ASP A 167 -25.01 -2.01 1.58
CA ASP A 167 -25.19 -0.69 2.22
C ASP A 167 -24.65 0.46 1.35
N LEU A 168 -23.87 0.14 0.32
CA LEU A 168 -23.31 1.16 -0.56
C LEU A 168 -24.39 1.88 -1.35
N PRO A 169 -24.29 3.20 -1.58
CA PRO A 169 -25.25 3.99 -2.36
C PRO A 169 -25.59 3.31 -3.69
N ALA A 170 -26.87 3.15 -3.99
CA ALA A 170 -27.33 2.53 -5.24
C ALA A 170 -27.23 3.51 -6.44
N GLY A 171 -27.27 2.97 -7.65
CA GLY A 171 -27.41 3.76 -8.88
C GLY A 171 -26.12 4.28 -9.51
N GLN A 172 -25.00 4.21 -8.81
CA GLN A 172 -23.70 4.64 -9.32
C GLN A 172 -22.71 3.47 -9.39
N PRO A 173 -21.79 3.45 -10.37
CA PRO A 173 -20.65 2.54 -10.38
C PRO A 173 -19.79 2.71 -9.14
N VAL A 174 -19.22 1.62 -8.64
CA VAL A 174 -18.31 1.63 -7.50
C VAL A 174 -16.87 1.56 -7.99
N VAL A 175 -16.01 2.42 -7.51
CA VAL A 175 -14.56 2.31 -7.71
C VAL A 175 -13.91 1.87 -6.42
N ALA A 176 -13.45 0.61 -6.39
CA ALA A 176 -12.74 0.08 -5.24
C ALA A 176 -11.23 0.35 -5.35
N TYR A 177 -10.63 0.79 -4.25
CA TYR A 177 -9.19 0.93 -4.14
C TYR A 177 -8.66 0.30 -2.85
N CYS A 178 -7.35 0.03 -2.84
CA CYS A 178 -6.69 -0.53 -1.68
C CYS A 178 -5.25 -0.01 -1.53
N ARG A 179 -4.33 -0.81 -1.00
CA ARG A 179 -2.94 -0.41 -0.71
C ARG A 179 -2.11 -0.08 -1.95
N GLY A 180 -2.44 -0.67 -3.11
CA GLY A 180 -1.69 -0.49 -4.35
C GLY A 180 -1.79 -1.69 -5.30
N PRO A 181 -0.93 -1.76 -6.31
CA PRO A 181 -0.99 -2.77 -7.36
C PRO A 181 -0.90 -4.23 -6.86
N LEU A 182 -0.20 -4.46 -5.75
CA LEU A 182 0.02 -5.81 -5.18
C LEU A 182 -1.02 -6.21 -4.11
N CYS A 183 -2.12 -5.47 -3.97
CA CYS A 183 -3.17 -5.77 -3.00
C CYS A 183 -4.36 -6.44 -3.69
N ALA A 184 -4.88 -7.53 -3.10
CA ALA A 184 -6.01 -8.31 -3.63
C ALA A 184 -7.39 -7.84 -3.10
N TYR A 185 -7.45 -6.98 -2.08
CA TYR A 185 -8.73 -6.61 -1.45
C TYR A 185 -9.68 -5.90 -2.41
N ALA A 186 -9.17 -4.98 -3.24
CA ALA A 186 -9.98 -4.29 -4.24
C ALA A 186 -10.50 -5.26 -5.32
N ASP A 187 -9.70 -6.25 -5.71
CA ASP A 187 -10.10 -7.28 -6.66
C ASP A 187 -11.29 -8.10 -6.12
N THR A 188 -11.22 -8.48 -4.84
CA THR A 188 -12.30 -9.21 -4.17
C THR A 188 -13.59 -8.40 -4.13
N ALA A 189 -13.50 -7.11 -3.81
CA ALA A 189 -14.65 -6.21 -3.81
C ALA A 189 -15.28 -6.06 -5.20
N VAL A 190 -14.45 -5.82 -6.22
CA VAL A 190 -14.94 -5.67 -7.60
C VAL A 190 -15.62 -6.95 -8.08
N ARG A 191 -15.02 -8.13 -7.83
CA ARG A 191 -15.65 -9.42 -8.20
C ARG A 191 -16.98 -9.64 -7.48
N ALA A 192 -17.06 -9.34 -6.19
CA ALA A 192 -18.29 -9.49 -5.42
C ALA A 192 -19.40 -8.56 -5.92
N LEU A 193 -19.09 -7.28 -6.17
CA LEU A 193 -20.05 -6.31 -6.71
C LEU A 193 -20.53 -6.70 -8.12
N THR A 194 -19.61 -7.05 -9.00
CA THR A 194 -19.93 -7.46 -10.38
C THR A 194 -20.75 -8.74 -10.39
N GLY A 195 -20.46 -9.70 -9.50
CA GLY A 195 -21.26 -10.92 -9.33
C GLY A 195 -22.70 -10.67 -8.88
N GLN A 196 -22.95 -9.53 -8.23
CA GLN A 196 -24.30 -9.05 -7.85
C GLN A 196 -24.95 -8.16 -8.95
N GLY A 197 -24.35 -8.05 -10.13
CA GLY A 197 -24.82 -7.22 -11.22
C GLY A 197 -24.55 -5.72 -11.05
N ARG A 198 -23.71 -5.33 -10.09
CA ARG A 198 -23.37 -3.93 -9.85
C ARG A 198 -22.10 -3.54 -10.59
N PRO A 199 -22.13 -2.47 -11.42
CA PRO A 199 -20.92 -1.98 -12.10
C PRO A 199 -19.86 -1.59 -11.09
N ALA A 200 -18.67 -2.19 -11.22
CA ALA A 200 -17.54 -1.90 -10.33
C ALA A 200 -16.23 -1.92 -11.10
N LEU A 201 -15.32 -1.00 -10.73
CA LEU A 201 -13.99 -0.87 -11.30
C LEU A 201 -12.96 -0.92 -10.17
N ARG A 202 -11.77 -1.36 -10.52
CA ARG A 202 -10.60 -1.33 -9.63
C ARG A 202 -9.73 -0.13 -9.99
N LEU A 203 -9.37 0.70 -9.00
CA LEU A 203 -8.31 1.68 -9.19
C LEU A 203 -6.99 0.94 -9.41
N VAL A 204 -6.26 1.27 -10.46
CA VAL A 204 -4.95 0.66 -10.78
C VAL A 204 -3.96 0.91 -9.65
N ASP A 205 -3.96 2.12 -9.13
CA ASP A 205 -3.13 2.61 -8.03
C ASP A 205 -3.71 2.26 -6.65
N GLY A 206 -2.97 2.63 -5.60
CA GLY A 206 -3.45 2.70 -4.23
C GLY A 206 -3.28 4.09 -3.63
N LEU A 207 -3.52 4.20 -2.32
CA LEU A 207 -3.35 5.47 -1.61
C LEU A 207 -1.93 6.05 -1.71
N PRO A 208 -0.83 5.26 -1.62
CA PRO A 208 0.52 5.80 -1.73
C PRO A 208 0.82 6.44 -3.10
N GLU A 209 0.34 5.84 -4.18
CA GLU A 209 0.49 6.37 -5.54
C GLU A 209 -0.36 7.63 -5.73
N TRP A 210 -1.60 7.64 -5.22
CA TRP A 210 -2.49 8.79 -5.21
C TRP A 210 -1.86 9.99 -4.49
N ALA A 211 -1.38 9.76 -3.27
CA ALA A 211 -0.72 10.80 -2.46
C ALA A 211 0.57 11.32 -3.13
N ALA A 212 1.36 10.43 -3.73
CA ALA A 212 2.59 10.80 -4.43
C ALA A 212 2.35 11.66 -5.68
N ALA A 213 1.17 11.56 -6.29
CA ALA A 213 0.74 12.43 -7.37
C ALA A 213 0.26 13.83 -6.89
N GLY A 214 0.35 14.11 -5.58
CA GLY A 214 -0.09 15.37 -4.99
C GLY A 214 -1.61 15.54 -4.91
N LEU A 215 -2.35 14.43 -5.03
CA LEU A 215 -3.81 14.45 -4.98
C LEU A 215 -4.33 14.50 -3.53
N PRO A 216 -5.55 15.01 -3.31
CA PRO A 216 -6.10 15.21 -1.98
C PRO A 216 -6.21 13.90 -1.19
N VAL A 217 -5.75 13.93 0.06
CA VAL A 217 -5.89 12.85 1.03
C VAL A 217 -6.54 13.41 2.28
N VAL A 218 -7.64 12.82 2.69
CA VAL A 218 -8.30 13.13 3.96
C VAL A 218 -7.61 12.33 5.07
N ARG A 219 -7.32 12.98 6.19
CA ARG A 219 -6.80 12.34 7.40
C ARG A 219 -7.72 12.67 8.56
N ALA A 220 -7.93 11.72 9.46
CA ALA A 220 -8.64 12.02 10.69
C ALA A 220 -7.89 13.16 11.42
N SER A 221 -8.62 14.18 11.85
CA SER A 221 -8.07 15.22 12.71
C SER A 221 -7.56 14.57 13.99
N ALA A 222 -6.32 14.84 14.35
CA ALA A 222 -5.70 14.36 15.59
C ALA A 222 -6.38 14.97 16.81
#